data_1dc9573d16da169f07f4449b05b5cf07
#
_entry.id   1dc9573d16da169f07f4449b05b5cf07
#
_cell.length_a   1.000
_cell.length_b   1.000
_cell.length_c   1.000
_cell.angle_alpha   90.00
_cell.angle_beta   90.00
_cell.angle_gamma   90.00
#
_symmetry.space_group_name_H-M   'P 1'
#
loop_
_entity.id
_entity.type
_entity.pdbx_description
1 polymer ?
#
loop_
_entity_poly.entity_id
_entity_poly.type
_entity_poly.pdbx_seq_one_letter_code
_entity_poly.pdbx_strand_id
1 'polypeptide(L)'
;MKVKICGITSAEDIKIVNACKPDFAGFVMFFPKSKRNISPETAKSLIEMLDKNVLSVAVTVSPTLEQVKTAYDCGFDYIQIHGEVGG
;
A
#
# COMPACT_ATOMS: atom_id res chain seq x y z
N MET A 1 -5.27 2.58 20.31
CA MET A 1 -5.26 3.44 19.12
C MET A 1 -4.42 2.80 18.03
N LYS A 2 -4.91 2.78 16.80
CA LYS A 2 -4.15 2.26 15.67
C LYS A 2 -3.57 3.38 14.85
N VAL A 3 -2.32 3.20 14.41
CA VAL A 3 -1.58 4.21 13.63
C VAL A 3 -1.31 3.66 12.25
N LYS A 4 -1.54 4.49 11.24
CA LYS A 4 -1.28 4.16 9.85
C LYS A 4 -0.36 5.22 9.24
N ILE A 5 0.70 4.77 8.58
CA ILE A 5 1.56 5.64 7.79
C ILE A 5 1.26 5.35 6.32
N CYS A 6 0.82 6.37 5.58
CA CYS A 6 0.39 6.23 4.20
C CYS A 6 1.34 6.97 3.25
N GLY A 7 1.42 6.49 1.99
CA GLY A 7 2.23 7.16 0.98
C GLY A 7 3.67 6.70 0.92
N ILE A 8 3.92 5.45 1.25
CA ILE A 8 5.26 4.87 1.21
C ILE A 8 5.68 4.67 -0.26
N THR A 9 6.85 5.17 -0.63
CA THR A 9 7.33 5.08 -2.02
C THR A 9 8.75 4.52 -2.17
N SER A 10 9.49 4.38 -1.08
CA SER A 10 10.90 4.00 -1.16
C SER A 10 11.34 3.11 -0.01
N ALA A 11 12.53 2.50 -0.18
CA ALA A 11 13.14 1.70 0.87
C ALA A 11 13.46 2.54 2.11
N GLU A 12 13.77 3.83 1.93
CA GLU A 12 13.99 4.72 3.07
C GLU A 12 12.74 4.88 3.90
N ASP A 13 11.58 5.00 3.24
CA ASP A 13 10.30 5.08 3.93
C ASP A 13 10.05 3.79 4.74
N ILE A 14 10.40 2.64 4.17
CA ILE A 14 10.27 1.36 4.87
C ILE A 14 11.13 1.32 6.13
N LYS A 15 12.34 1.86 6.07
CA LYS A 15 13.20 1.92 7.26
C LYS A 15 12.56 2.72 8.38
N ILE A 16 11.94 3.85 8.03
CA ILE A 16 11.23 4.70 8.99
C ILE A 16 10.05 3.95 9.58
N VAL A 17 9.26 3.29 8.72
CA VAL A 17 8.10 2.51 9.14
C VAL A 17 8.51 1.39 10.08
N ASN A 18 9.56 0.66 9.73
CA ASN A 18 10.03 -0.45 10.56
C ASN A 18 10.54 0.03 11.92
N ALA A 19 11.12 1.23 11.97
CA ALA A 19 11.59 1.82 13.23
C ALA A 19 10.41 2.27 14.10
N CYS A 20 9.39 2.89 13.49
CA CYS A 20 8.21 3.40 14.19
C CYS A 20 7.20 2.32 14.54
N LYS A 21 7.17 1.24 13.77
CA LYS A 21 6.25 0.10 13.91
C LYS A 21 4.79 0.53 14.05
N PRO A 22 4.24 1.24 13.05
CA PRO A 22 2.81 1.54 13.05
C PRO A 22 2.02 0.25 12.86
N ASP A 23 0.71 0.30 13.09
CA ASP A 23 -0.14 -0.85 12.85
C ASP A 23 -0.28 -1.15 11.36
N PHE A 24 -0.31 -0.10 10.53
CA PHE A 24 -0.51 -0.23 9.09
C PHE A 24 0.47 0.63 8.31
N ALA A 25 0.88 0.11 7.15
CA ALA A 25 1.68 0.85 6.17
C ALA A 25 0.90 0.91 4.86
N GLY A 26 0.56 2.11 4.40
CA GLY A 26 -0.25 2.31 3.21
C GLY A 26 0.59 2.66 1.99
N PHE A 27 0.28 2.00 0.87
CA PHE A 27 0.95 2.18 -0.41
C PHE A 27 -0.09 2.59 -1.45
N VAL A 28 0.09 3.76 -2.07
CA VAL A 28 -0.85 4.24 -3.08
C VAL A 28 -0.60 3.52 -4.40
N MET A 29 -1.64 2.88 -4.93
CA MET A 29 -1.54 2.09 -6.14
C MET A 29 -2.64 2.45 -7.14
N PHE A 30 -2.33 2.36 -8.43
CA PHE A 30 -3.30 2.55 -9.52
C PHE A 30 -3.94 3.95 -9.51
N PHE A 31 -3.19 4.95 -9.06
CA PHE A 31 -3.67 6.34 -9.05
C PHE A 31 -2.56 7.25 -9.57
N PRO A 32 -2.36 7.31 -10.89
CA PRO A 32 -1.24 8.06 -11.50
C PRO A 32 -1.19 9.55 -11.16
N LYS A 33 -2.30 10.12 -10.75
CA LYS A 33 -2.34 11.54 -10.36
C LYS A 33 -1.63 11.80 -9.03
N SER A 34 -1.47 10.78 -8.20
CA SER A 34 -0.76 10.92 -6.94
C SER A 34 0.75 10.83 -7.16
N LYS A 35 1.49 11.74 -6.53
CA LYS A 35 2.96 11.68 -6.55
C LYS A 35 3.50 10.47 -5.80
N ARG A 36 2.67 9.85 -4.98
CA ARG A 36 3.06 8.69 -4.15
C ARG A 36 2.61 7.36 -4.73
N ASN A 37 2.05 7.40 -5.95
CA ASN A 37 1.66 6.18 -6.66
C ASN A 37 2.90 5.36 -7.02
N ILE A 38 2.85 4.06 -6.76
CA ILE A 38 3.95 3.14 -7.08
C ILE A 38 3.44 2.00 -7.95
N SER A 39 4.36 1.38 -8.68
CA SER A 39 4.04 0.23 -9.52
C SER A 39 3.87 -1.03 -8.68
N PRO A 40 3.19 -2.06 -9.20
CA PRO A 40 3.07 -3.34 -8.48
C PRO A 40 4.42 -3.97 -8.16
N GLU A 41 5.39 -3.87 -9.05
CA GLU A 41 6.73 -4.43 -8.83
C GLU A 41 7.42 -3.73 -7.66
N THR A 42 7.33 -2.40 -7.62
CA THR A 42 7.89 -1.62 -6.51
C THR A 42 7.20 -1.98 -5.20
N ALA A 43 5.87 -2.07 -5.22
CA ALA A 43 5.09 -2.43 -4.04
C ALA A 43 5.53 -3.78 -3.48
N LYS A 44 5.67 -4.78 -4.35
CA LYS A 44 6.09 -6.12 -3.94
C LYS A 44 7.45 -6.09 -3.26
N SER A 45 8.40 -5.35 -3.83
CA SER A 45 9.75 -5.22 -3.25
C SER A 45 9.71 -4.56 -1.88
N LEU A 46 8.92 -3.51 -1.74
CA LEU A 46 8.80 -2.78 -0.47
C LEU A 46 8.12 -3.62 0.61
N ILE A 47 7.10 -4.39 0.24
CA ILE A 47 6.41 -5.28 1.16
C ILE A 47 7.37 -6.34 1.72
N GLU A 48 8.27 -6.85 0.89
CA GLU A 48 9.26 -7.84 1.33
C GLU A 48 10.21 -7.27 2.40
N MET A 49 10.44 -5.96 2.38
CA MET A 49 11.29 -5.28 3.35
C MET A 49 10.55 -4.87 4.61
N LEU A 50 9.22 -4.90 4.57
CA LEU A 50 8.37 -4.44 5.67
C LEU A 50 8.45 -5.39 6.87
N ASP A 51 8.48 -4.83 8.08
CA ASP A 51 8.45 -5.61 9.32
C ASP A 51 7.17 -6.46 9.36
N LYS A 52 7.31 -7.71 9.79
CA LYS A 52 6.19 -8.66 9.83
C LYS A 52 5.05 -8.24 10.74
N ASN A 53 5.34 -7.37 11.70
CA ASN A 53 4.32 -6.88 12.63
C ASN A 53 3.53 -5.69 12.08
N VAL A 54 3.94 -5.16 10.92
CA VAL A 54 3.24 -4.05 10.27
C VAL A 54 2.41 -4.61 9.12
N LEU A 55 1.11 -4.31 9.13
CA LEU A 55 0.19 -4.77 8.09
C LEU A 55 0.25 -3.84 6.88
N SER A 56 0.34 -4.41 5.69
CA SER A 56 0.41 -3.62 4.46
C SER A 56 -1.00 -3.38 3.89
N VAL A 57 -1.23 -2.17 3.41
CA VAL A 57 -2.51 -1.75 2.85
C VAL A 57 -2.29 -1.13 1.47
N ALA A 58 -2.95 -1.67 0.46
CA ALA A 58 -2.98 -1.04 -0.86
C ALA A 58 -4.08 0.01 -0.85
N VAL A 59 -3.70 1.28 -0.98
CA VAL A 59 -4.66 2.38 -1.03
C VAL A 59 -4.97 2.65 -2.49
N THR A 60 -6.22 2.42 -2.89
CA THR A 60 -6.64 2.52 -4.29
C THR A 60 -7.83 3.46 -4.44
N VAL A 61 -8.01 3.99 -5.65
CA VAL A 61 -9.14 4.84 -5.98
C VAL A 61 -9.89 4.20 -7.14
N SER A 62 -11.14 3.80 -6.90
CA SER A 62 -12.01 3.17 -7.90
C SER A 62 -11.28 2.12 -8.76
N PRO A 63 -10.65 1.12 -8.14
CA PRO A 63 -9.86 0.14 -8.89
C PRO A 63 -10.72 -0.79 -9.72
N THR A 64 -10.13 -1.32 -10.80
CA THR A 64 -10.76 -2.38 -11.58
C THR A 64 -10.56 -3.72 -10.86
N LEU A 65 -11.31 -4.74 -11.28
CA LEU A 65 -11.14 -6.08 -10.73
C LEU A 65 -9.73 -6.61 -10.94
N GLU A 66 -9.15 -6.36 -12.13
CA GLU A 66 -7.77 -6.76 -12.41
C GLU A 66 -6.77 -6.08 -11.48
N GLN A 67 -6.98 -4.80 -11.20
CA GLN A 67 -6.12 -4.05 -10.29
C GLN A 67 -6.19 -4.62 -8.88
N VAL A 68 -7.38 -4.99 -8.43
CA VAL A 68 -7.55 -5.63 -7.12
C VAL A 68 -6.80 -6.95 -7.06
N LYS A 69 -6.90 -7.75 -8.10
CA LYS A 69 -6.17 -9.03 -8.18
C LYS A 69 -4.66 -8.81 -8.18
N THR A 70 -4.18 -7.81 -8.92
CA THR A 70 -2.76 -7.47 -8.96
C THR A 70 -2.26 -7.08 -7.57
N ALA A 71 -3.02 -6.26 -6.85
CA ALA A 71 -2.66 -5.87 -5.49
C ALA A 71 -2.62 -7.10 -4.56
N TYR A 72 -3.59 -7.99 -4.68
CA TYR A 72 -3.60 -9.22 -3.92
C TYR A 72 -2.33 -10.05 -4.17
N ASP A 73 -1.94 -10.16 -5.45
CA ASP A 73 -0.75 -10.93 -5.84
C ASP A 73 0.55 -10.30 -5.34
N CYS A 74 0.55 -8.99 -5.08
CA CYS A 74 1.71 -8.31 -4.50
C CYS A 74 1.96 -8.70 -3.04
N GLY A 75 0.97 -9.26 -2.38
CA GLY A 75 1.10 -9.69 -0.99
C GLY A 75 0.57 -8.70 0.04
N PHE A 76 -0.29 -7.77 -0.37
CA PHE A 76 -0.92 -6.85 0.58
C PHE A 76 -1.85 -7.59 1.53
N ASP A 77 -1.83 -7.18 2.81
CA ASP A 77 -2.74 -7.74 3.82
C ASP A 77 -4.15 -7.20 3.66
N TYR A 78 -4.28 -5.95 3.22
CA TYR A 78 -5.57 -5.28 3.03
C TYR A 78 -5.56 -4.41 1.78
N ILE A 79 -6.74 -4.17 1.25
CA ILE A 79 -6.94 -3.24 0.14
C ILE A 79 -7.97 -2.21 0.61
N GLN A 80 -7.58 -0.94 0.58
CA GLN A 80 -8.48 0.16 0.93
C GLN A 80 -8.95 0.82 -0.36
N ILE A 81 -10.25 0.90 -0.52
CA ILE A 81 -10.87 1.46 -1.73
C ILE A 81 -11.49 2.81 -1.41
N HIS A 82 -11.04 3.84 -2.12
CA HIS A 82 -11.61 5.19 -2.06
C HIS A 82 -12.42 5.46 -3.31
N GLY A 83 -13.36 6.40 -3.21
CA GLY A 83 -14.19 6.79 -4.33
C GLY A 83 -15.51 6.05 -4.34
N GLU A 84 -16.32 6.29 -5.38
CA GLU A 84 -17.62 5.66 -5.51
C GLU A 84 -17.47 4.21 -5.96
N VAL A 85 -18.03 3.32 -5.16
CA VAL A 85 -18.03 1.89 -5.48
C VAL A 85 -19.43 1.50 -5.90
N GLY A 86 -19.52 0.84 -7.04
CA GLY A 86 -20.79 0.38 -7.54
C GLY A 86 -21.69 1.49 -8.01
N GLY A 87 -21.07 2.51 -8.51
CA GLY A 87 -21.74 3.71 -9.02
C GLY A 87 -23.00 3.45 -9.77
#